data_39f49bfbdb62ea2e79e013866a1f2531
#
_entry.id   39f49bfbdb62ea2e79e013866a1f2531
#
_cell.length_a   1.000
_cell.length_b   1.000
_cell.length_c   1.000
_cell.angle_alpha   90.00
_cell.angle_beta   90.00
_cell.angle_gamma   90.00
#
_symmetry.space_group_name_H-M   'P 1'
#
loop_
_entity.id
_entity.type
_entity.pdbx_description
1 polymer ?
#
loop_
_entity_poly.entity_id
_entity_poly.type
_entity_poly.pdbx_seq_one_letter_code
_entity_poly.pdbx_strand_id
1 'polypeptide(L)'
;MTIRKVSIGSRGSPLALWQANWVKDLLLKQHSDLTVDIQIIKTSGDKIQDVPLAKIGGKGLFVKEIEENLLKRNVDFAVHSMKDMPINFPINLCIACVAKRENPFDALISRNGIKLEDLPKGAKIGTGSLRRISQLLNYRPDFELIPLRGNLETRLKKLDTEGLDAIILAAAGLIRLGWDNRITEIISPDILLPAMGQGAVGIETRKNDVENQILLADIDDENTHYALDAERALVSQLEGGCNVPIGAFATLDADQITLKGLVASLDGKTLYKKEMTDIKTNAIAMGRKMGDELIGMGADRIMQEIQSI
;
A
#
# COMPACT_ATOMS: atom_id res chain seq x y z
N MET A 1 10.27 39.01 -0.06
CA MET A 1 9.77 37.76 -0.69
C MET A 1 8.46 37.41 -0.01
N THR A 2 7.42 37.13 -0.76
CA THR A 2 6.12 36.74 -0.17
C THR A 2 6.21 35.26 0.22
N ILE A 3 6.09 34.97 1.51
CA ILE A 3 6.09 33.60 2.02
C ILE A 3 4.84 32.89 1.50
N ARG A 4 5.02 31.81 0.75
CA ARG A 4 3.90 30.95 0.31
C ARG A 4 3.51 30.03 1.44
N LYS A 5 2.22 29.96 1.74
CA LYS A 5 1.67 29.06 2.75
C LYS A 5 0.85 27.96 2.09
N VAL A 6 1.12 26.71 2.44
CA VAL A 6 0.35 25.54 1.99
C VAL A 6 -0.02 24.65 3.19
N SER A 7 -1.07 23.85 3.01
CA SER A 7 -1.59 22.96 4.04
C SER A 7 -1.70 21.52 3.55
N ILE A 8 -1.18 20.58 4.35
CA ILE A 8 -1.26 19.13 4.11
C ILE A 8 -2.40 18.54 4.92
N GLY A 9 -3.36 17.88 4.25
CA GLY A 9 -4.33 17.02 4.89
C GLY A 9 -3.73 15.63 5.21
N SER A 10 -3.87 15.15 6.44
CA SER A 10 -3.40 13.84 6.85
C SER A 10 -4.31 13.20 7.90
N ARG A 11 -4.29 11.87 7.97
CA ARG A 11 -4.86 11.13 9.11
C ARG A 11 -4.02 11.36 10.37
N GLY A 12 -4.62 11.13 11.54
CA GLY A 12 -3.95 11.31 12.84
C GLY A 12 -3.14 10.11 13.33
N SER A 13 -3.00 9.03 12.55
CA SER A 13 -2.18 7.88 12.99
C SER A 13 -0.69 8.21 12.98
N PRO A 14 0.15 7.60 13.88
CA PRO A 14 1.58 7.88 13.93
C PRO A 14 2.27 7.76 12.58
N LEU A 15 1.96 6.70 11.79
CA LEU A 15 2.54 6.52 10.47
C LEU A 15 2.08 7.57 9.46
N ALA A 16 0.79 7.97 9.49
CA ALA A 16 0.30 9.01 8.57
C ALA A 16 0.92 10.37 8.89
N LEU A 17 1.07 10.72 10.16
CA LEU A 17 1.73 11.94 10.58
C LEU A 17 3.23 11.94 10.24
N TRP A 18 3.90 10.78 10.38
CA TRP A 18 5.28 10.64 9.94
C TRP A 18 5.40 10.93 8.43
N GLN A 19 4.51 10.34 7.61
CA GLN A 19 4.50 10.54 6.16
C GLN A 19 4.24 12.02 5.78
N ALA A 20 3.29 12.66 6.45
CA ALA A 20 2.99 14.07 6.21
C ALA A 20 4.16 15.00 6.60
N ASN A 21 4.81 14.73 7.74
CA ASN A 21 6.02 15.47 8.14
C ASN A 21 7.17 15.24 7.18
N TRP A 22 7.39 14.00 6.73
CA TRP A 22 8.43 13.69 5.76
C TRP A 22 8.24 14.44 4.43
N VAL A 23 7.00 14.48 3.90
CA VAL A 23 6.68 15.28 2.70
C VAL A 23 6.90 16.78 2.96
N LYS A 24 6.46 17.29 4.12
CA LYS A 24 6.75 18.67 4.54
C LYS A 24 8.25 18.97 4.53
N ASP A 25 9.07 18.09 5.11
CA ASP A 25 10.51 18.28 5.19
C ASP A 25 11.17 18.25 3.80
N LEU A 26 10.71 17.37 2.89
CA LEU A 26 11.15 17.35 1.51
C LEU A 26 10.87 18.68 0.80
N LEU A 27 9.65 19.22 0.95
CA LEU A 27 9.26 20.50 0.35
C LEU A 27 10.07 21.67 0.92
N LEU A 28 10.21 21.74 2.24
CA LEU A 28 10.98 22.82 2.90
C LEU A 28 12.46 22.80 2.56
N LYS A 29 13.01 21.63 2.21
CA LYS A 29 14.40 21.50 1.74
C LYS A 29 14.59 22.09 0.35
N GLN A 30 13.57 22.05 -0.51
CA GLN A 30 13.63 22.60 -1.87
C GLN A 30 13.20 24.08 -1.92
N HIS A 31 12.30 24.51 -1.03
CA HIS A 31 11.65 25.83 -1.06
C HIS A 31 11.79 26.54 0.29
N SER A 32 12.78 27.42 0.42
CA SER A 32 13.07 28.17 1.66
C SER A 32 12.05 29.25 1.98
N ASP A 33 11.22 29.66 1.01
CA ASP A 33 10.14 30.65 1.14
C ASP A 33 8.75 30.02 1.38
N LEU A 34 8.72 28.70 1.65
CA LEU A 34 7.50 27.95 1.90
C LEU A 34 7.22 27.82 3.39
N THR A 35 5.96 27.90 3.77
CA THR A 35 5.46 27.47 5.08
C THR A 35 4.43 26.36 4.89
N VAL A 36 4.60 25.23 5.58
CA VAL A 36 3.75 24.05 5.44
C VAL A 36 3.09 23.72 6.77
N ASP A 37 1.76 23.79 6.82
CA ASP A 37 0.96 23.35 7.96
C ASP A 37 0.40 21.94 7.72
N ILE A 38 0.24 21.15 8.78
CA ILE A 38 -0.41 19.83 8.71
C ILE A 38 -1.74 19.89 9.43
N GLN A 39 -2.82 19.55 8.72
CA GLN A 39 -4.18 19.45 9.26
C GLN A 39 -4.58 18.00 9.43
N ILE A 40 -4.91 17.63 10.68
CA ILE A 40 -5.36 16.27 11.01
C ILE A 40 -6.84 16.15 10.68
N ILE A 41 -7.16 15.23 9.75
CA ILE A 41 -8.52 14.92 9.34
C ILE A 41 -8.90 13.54 9.87
N LYS A 42 -9.95 13.48 10.69
CA LYS A 42 -10.48 12.20 11.21
C LYS A 42 -11.31 11.53 10.16
N THR A 43 -10.99 10.30 9.80
CA THR A 43 -11.71 9.50 8.82
C THR A 43 -12.67 8.51 9.46
N SER A 44 -13.66 8.05 8.69
CA SER A 44 -14.59 7.00 9.14
C SER A 44 -13.85 5.70 9.46
N GLY A 45 -12.80 5.37 8.71
CA GLY A 45 -11.96 4.20 8.97
C GLY A 45 -11.18 4.26 10.29
N ASP A 46 -10.87 5.46 10.80
CA ASP A 46 -10.22 5.64 12.10
C ASP A 46 -11.19 5.40 13.29
N LYS A 47 -12.50 5.53 13.05
CA LYS A 47 -13.55 5.35 14.08
C LYS A 47 -13.98 3.88 14.21
N ILE A 48 -13.87 3.09 13.14
CA ILE A 48 -14.37 1.71 13.09
C ILE A 48 -13.20 0.74 13.35
N GLN A 49 -13.06 0.27 14.58
CA GLN A 49 -11.98 -0.63 14.99
C GLN A 49 -12.41 -2.10 15.10
N ASP A 50 -13.71 -2.37 15.30
CA ASP A 50 -14.21 -3.69 15.72
C ASP A 50 -14.78 -4.58 14.60
N VAL A 51 -15.00 -4.05 13.40
CA VAL A 51 -15.61 -4.79 12.28
C VAL A 51 -14.59 -5.09 11.16
N PRO A 52 -14.54 -6.30 10.58
CA PRO A 52 -13.68 -6.64 9.45
C PRO A 52 -13.84 -5.67 8.27
N LEU A 53 -12.73 -5.09 7.74
CA LEU A 53 -12.77 -4.16 6.59
C LEU A 53 -13.51 -4.78 5.39
N ALA A 54 -13.39 -6.10 5.19
CA ALA A 54 -14.12 -6.85 4.18
C ALA A 54 -15.66 -6.79 4.36
N LYS A 55 -16.15 -6.66 5.60
CA LYS A 55 -17.58 -6.59 5.91
C LYS A 55 -18.16 -5.16 5.85
N ILE A 56 -17.31 -4.14 5.92
CA ILE A 56 -17.77 -2.74 5.93
C ILE A 56 -18.06 -2.23 4.52
N GLY A 57 -17.59 -2.93 3.48
CA GLY A 57 -17.96 -2.69 2.08
C GLY A 57 -17.66 -1.28 1.52
N GLY A 58 -16.92 -0.46 2.22
CA GLY A 58 -16.71 0.94 1.88
C GLY A 58 -15.41 1.19 1.11
N LYS A 59 -15.49 1.41 -0.21
CA LYS A 59 -14.39 2.01 -0.95
C LYS A 59 -14.09 3.38 -0.31
N GLY A 60 -12.83 3.65 0.04
CA GLY A 60 -12.41 4.98 0.50
C GLY A 60 -12.60 5.29 1.99
N LEU A 61 -12.78 4.31 2.88
CA LEU A 61 -12.95 4.53 4.33
C LEU A 61 -11.89 5.42 5.00
N PHE A 62 -10.70 5.49 4.42
CA PHE A 62 -9.57 6.26 4.94
C PHE A 62 -9.25 7.51 4.12
N VAL A 63 -9.97 7.75 3.01
CA VAL A 63 -9.65 8.85 2.08
C VAL A 63 -10.81 9.81 1.86
N LYS A 64 -12.07 9.37 1.98
CA LYS A 64 -13.26 10.16 1.65
C LYS A 64 -13.28 11.55 2.29
N GLU A 65 -13.09 11.62 3.61
CA GLU A 65 -13.13 12.90 4.33
C GLU A 65 -11.93 13.79 3.97
N ILE A 66 -10.80 13.21 3.58
CA ILE A 66 -9.62 13.93 3.11
C ILE A 66 -9.89 14.51 1.72
N GLU A 67 -10.42 13.70 0.80
CA GLU A 67 -10.84 14.13 -0.55
C GLU A 67 -11.90 15.25 -0.49
N GLU A 68 -12.87 15.15 0.44
CA GLU A 68 -13.84 16.24 0.66
C GLU A 68 -13.17 17.55 1.11
N ASN A 69 -12.14 17.48 1.98
CA ASN A 69 -11.40 18.67 2.40
C ASN A 69 -10.55 19.25 1.26
N LEU A 70 -9.97 18.42 0.39
CA LEU A 70 -9.31 18.86 -0.83
C LEU A 70 -10.28 19.60 -1.76
N LEU A 71 -11.46 19.02 -2.04
CA LEU A 71 -12.47 19.62 -2.92
C LEU A 71 -13.03 20.93 -2.38
N LYS A 72 -13.18 21.03 -1.04
CA LYS A 72 -13.63 22.28 -0.35
C LYS A 72 -12.51 23.31 -0.18
N ARG A 73 -11.30 23.03 -0.66
CA ARG A 73 -10.10 23.89 -0.48
C ARG A 73 -9.73 24.18 0.97
N ASN A 74 -10.07 23.31 1.91
CA ASN A 74 -9.64 23.39 3.30
C ASN A 74 -8.17 22.98 3.45
N VAL A 75 -7.67 22.12 2.57
CA VAL A 75 -6.26 21.74 2.44
C VAL A 75 -5.83 21.83 0.98
N ASP A 76 -4.54 22.01 0.75
CA ASP A 76 -3.97 22.19 -0.58
C ASP A 76 -3.64 20.86 -1.23
N PHE A 77 -3.08 19.93 -0.48
CA PHE A 77 -2.83 18.55 -0.89
C PHE A 77 -2.92 17.60 0.29
N ALA A 78 -2.99 16.31 0.01
CA ALA A 78 -3.11 15.25 1.00
C ALA A 78 -2.03 14.20 0.81
N VAL A 79 -1.58 13.60 1.92
CA VAL A 79 -0.52 12.58 1.93
C VAL A 79 -1.10 11.23 2.29
N HIS A 80 -0.82 10.21 1.44
CA HIS A 80 -1.40 8.88 1.55
C HIS A 80 -0.35 7.77 1.39
N SER A 81 -0.57 6.64 2.07
CA SER A 81 0.05 5.37 1.67
C SER A 81 -0.62 4.86 0.41
N MET A 82 0.11 4.68 -0.69
CA MET A 82 -0.47 4.34 -2.00
C MET A 82 -1.23 3.01 -2.02
N LYS A 83 -0.84 2.04 -1.20
CA LYS A 83 -1.55 0.76 -1.07
C LYS A 83 -2.98 0.88 -0.50
N ASP A 84 -3.27 1.98 0.21
CA ASP A 84 -4.58 2.22 0.83
C ASP A 84 -5.48 3.10 -0.07
N MET A 85 -4.93 3.60 -1.19
CA MET A 85 -5.65 4.43 -2.15
C MET A 85 -6.55 3.60 -3.06
N PRO A 86 -7.77 4.07 -3.35
CA PRO A 86 -8.65 3.41 -4.32
C PRO A 86 -8.02 3.41 -5.72
N ILE A 87 -8.45 2.45 -6.55
CA ILE A 87 -8.03 2.42 -7.96
C ILE A 87 -8.57 3.62 -8.72
N ASN A 88 -9.83 3.97 -8.50
CA ASN A 88 -10.48 5.10 -9.15
C ASN A 88 -10.53 6.29 -8.18
N PHE A 89 -10.07 7.43 -8.63
CA PHE A 89 -10.15 8.71 -7.91
C PHE A 89 -11.41 9.48 -8.28
N PRO A 90 -11.88 10.39 -7.40
CA PRO A 90 -12.85 11.41 -7.77
C PRO A 90 -12.40 12.20 -9.02
N ILE A 91 -13.34 12.57 -9.88
CA ILE A 91 -13.04 13.12 -11.21
C ILE A 91 -12.12 14.36 -11.19
N ASN A 92 -12.21 15.14 -10.10
CA ASN A 92 -11.48 16.41 -9.92
C ASN A 92 -10.19 16.28 -9.08
N LEU A 93 -9.83 15.06 -8.67
CA LEU A 93 -8.63 14.79 -7.88
C LEU A 93 -7.66 13.90 -8.67
N CYS A 94 -6.38 13.99 -8.34
CA CYS A 94 -5.33 13.14 -8.91
C CYS A 94 -4.18 12.98 -7.91
N ILE A 95 -3.41 11.90 -8.06
CA ILE A 95 -2.07 11.82 -7.48
C ILE A 95 -1.17 12.66 -8.35
N ALA A 96 -0.69 13.78 -7.79
CA ALA A 96 0.16 14.73 -8.49
C ALA A 96 1.65 14.42 -8.32
N CYS A 97 1.98 13.67 -7.27
CA CYS A 97 3.36 13.31 -6.94
C CYS A 97 3.40 11.98 -6.21
N VAL A 98 4.43 11.21 -6.50
CA VAL A 98 4.78 10.01 -5.74
C VAL A 98 6.23 10.13 -5.31
N ALA A 99 6.46 10.26 -4.01
CA ALA A 99 7.80 10.35 -3.49
C ALA A 99 8.53 9.00 -3.54
N LYS A 100 9.86 9.03 -3.50
CA LYS A 100 10.74 7.85 -3.58
C LYS A 100 10.24 6.73 -2.67
N ARG A 101 10.08 5.54 -3.24
CA ARG A 101 9.53 4.36 -2.59
C ARG A 101 10.48 3.84 -1.50
N GLU A 102 9.93 3.59 -0.33
CA GLU A 102 10.59 2.84 0.74
C GLU A 102 10.47 1.34 0.49
N ASN A 103 11.18 0.50 1.25
CA ASN A 103 11.16 -0.96 1.12
C ASN A 103 9.73 -1.50 0.94
N PRO A 104 9.39 -2.07 -0.24
CA PRO A 104 8.02 -2.49 -0.58
C PRO A 104 7.64 -3.84 0.04
N PHE A 105 8.59 -4.58 0.61
CA PHE A 105 8.38 -5.96 1.01
C PHE A 105 7.64 -6.09 2.34
N ASP A 106 7.17 -7.29 2.60
CA ASP A 106 6.59 -7.65 3.88
C ASP A 106 7.71 -8.07 4.85
N ALA A 107 7.51 -7.72 6.13
CA ALA A 107 8.43 -8.06 7.21
C ALA A 107 7.77 -9.04 8.16
N LEU A 108 8.51 -10.09 8.52
CA LEU A 108 8.21 -10.98 9.62
C LEU A 108 8.72 -10.37 10.92
N ILE A 109 7.88 -10.32 11.92
CA ILE A 109 8.25 -10.08 13.32
C ILE A 109 7.84 -11.32 14.10
N SER A 110 8.78 -12.11 14.54
CA SER A 110 8.54 -13.37 15.25
C SER A 110 9.04 -13.31 16.69
N ARG A 111 8.48 -14.16 17.54
CA ARG A 111 9.04 -14.41 18.86
C ARG A 111 10.40 -15.06 18.73
N ASN A 112 11.33 -14.66 19.57
CA ASN A 112 12.68 -15.23 19.64
C ASN A 112 13.50 -15.13 18.35
N GLY A 113 13.11 -14.28 17.39
CA GLY A 113 13.87 -14.07 16.15
C GLY A 113 13.87 -15.27 15.20
N ILE A 114 12.85 -16.14 15.26
CA ILE A 114 12.74 -17.34 14.40
C ILE A 114 12.32 -16.89 13.00
N LYS A 115 13.04 -17.31 11.94
CA LYS A 115 12.73 -17.01 10.54
C LYS A 115 11.48 -17.75 10.07
N LEU A 116 10.90 -17.30 8.95
CA LEU A 116 9.64 -17.83 8.40
C LEU A 116 9.74 -19.34 8.12
N GLU A 117 10.85 -19.79 7.53
CA GLU A 117 11.09 -21.19 7.20
C GLU A 117 11.21 -22.09 8.43
N ASP A 118 11.76 -21.55 9.53
CA ASP A 118 12.06 -22.28 10.77
C ASP A 118 10.91 -22.24 11.78
N LEU A 119 9.83 -21.52 11.50
CA LEU A 119 8.65 -21.49 12.39
C LEU A 119 8.10 -22.91 12.61
N PRO A 120 7.67 -23.25 13.84
CA PRO A 120 7.14 -24.58 14.15
C PRO A 120 5.92 -24.92 13.27
N LYS A 121 5.66 -26.23 13.13
CA LYS A 121 4.44 -26.70 12.47
C LYS A 121 3.21 -26.21 13.21
N GLY A 122 2.23 -25.65 12.49
CA GLY A 122 1.03 -25.06 13.09
C GLY A 122 1.27 -23.69 13.72
N ALA A 123 2.38 -23.00 13.39
CA ALA A 123 2.69 -21.68 13.94
C ALA A 123 1.55 -20.68 13.67
N LYS A 124 1.19 -19.90 14.70
CA LYS A 124 0.14 -18.87 14.65
C LYS A 124 0.70 -17.56 14.15
N ILE A 125 0.32 -17.19 12.92
CA ILE A 125 0.81 -15.98 12.27
C ILE A 125 -0.32 -14.95 12.15
N GLY A 126 -0.12 -13.79 12.79
CA GLY A 126 -1.08 -12.69 12.77
C GLY A 126 -1.01 -11.86 11.49
N THR A 127 -2.10 -11.85 10.72
CA THR A 127 -2.29 -10.95 9.57
C THR A 127 -3.76 -10.78 9.23
N GLY A 128 -4.18 -9.59 8.77
CA GLY A 128 -5.54 -9.33 8.28
C GLY A 128 -5.61 -9.19 6.76
N SER A 129 -4.52 -9.46 6.04
CA SER A 129 -4.44 -9.27 4.59
C SER A 129 -4.69 -10.59 3.86
N LEU A 130 -5.75 -10.65 3.05
CA LEU A 130 -6.06 -11.82 2.23
C LEU A 130 -4.92 -12.18 1.28
N ARG A 131 -4.22 -11.17 0.73
CA ARG A 131 -3.02 -11.36 -0.10
C ARG A 131 -1.91 -12.12 0.65
N ARG A 132 -1.70 -11.79 1.93
CA ARG A 132 -0.69 -12.47 2.76
C ARG A 132 -1.15 -13.87 3.15
N ILE A 133 -2.41 -13.99 3.56
CA ILE A 133 -3.01 -15.27 3.98
C ILE A 133 -2.87 -16.29 2.86
N SER A 134 -3.34 -15.97 1.65
CA SER A 134 -3.33 -16.89 0.51
C SER A 134 -1.91 -17.32 0.12
N GLN A 135 -0.96 -16.41 0.08
CA GLN A 135 0.43 -16.71 -0.29
C GLN A 135 1.17 -17.49 0.81
N LEU A 136 0.91 -17.20 2.10
CA LEU A 136 1.49 -17.96 3.21
C LEU A 136 0.94 -19.39 3.25
N LEU A 137 -0.36 -19.59 3.01
CA LEU A 137 -0.95 -20.93 2.93
C LEU A 137 -0.45 -21.71 1.70
N ASN A 138 -0.13 -21.03 0.60
CA ASN A 138 0.53 -21.66 -0.54
C ASN A 138 1.97 -22.09 -0.21
N TYR A 139 2.70 -21.26 0.52
CA TYR A 139 4.08 -21.54 0.94
C TYR A 139 4.16 -22.64 2.00
N ARG A 140 3.33 -22.54 3.06
CA ARG A 140 3.26 -23.51 4.16
C ARG A 140 1.80 -23.66 4.60
N PRO A 141 1.10 -24.69 4.10
CA PRO A 141 -0.33 -24.91 4.39
C PRO A 141 -0.62 -25.33 5.84
N ASP A 142 0.41 -25.61 6.62
CA ASP A 142 0.31 -25.94 8.04
C ASP A 142 0.21 -24.70 8.95
N PHE A 143 0.43 -23.49 8.45
CA PHE A 143 0.30 -22.27 9.26
C PHE A 143 -1.13 -22.00 9.70
N GLU A 144 -1.29 -21.58 10.94
CA GLU A 144 -2.56 -21.08 11.48
C GLU A 144 -2.59 -19.54 11.33
N LEU A 145 -3.38 -19.02 10.36
CA LEU A 145 -3.44 -17.60 10.06
C LEU A 145 -4.49 -16.92 10.93
N ILE A 146 -4.07 -16.02 11.81
CA ILE A 146 -4.94 -15.34 12.78
C ILE A 146 -5.24 -13.93 12.30
N PRO A 147 -6.53 -13.51 12.21
CA PRO A 147 -6.89 -12.15 11.84
C PRO A 147 -6.30 -11.11 12.80
N LEU A 148 -5.48 -10.19 12.29
CA LEU A 148 -4.79 -9.18 13.08
C LEU A 148 -5.21 -7.76 12.64
N ARG A 149 -5.66 -6.94 13.61
CA ARG A 149 -6.13 -5.58 13.40
C ARG A 149 -5.51 -4.58 14.34
N GLY A 150 -5.70 -3.29 13.98
CA GLY A 150 -5.16 -2.15 14.69
C GLY A 150 -4.08 -1.44 13.87
N ASN A 151 -3.53 -0.35 14.43
CA ASN A 151 -2.34 0.30 13.88
C ASN A 151 -1.08 -0.56 14.13
N LEU A 152 0.07 -0.12 13.66
CA LEU A 152 1.33 -0.88 13.79
C LEU A 152 1.66 -1.20 15.25
N GLU A 153 1.54 -0.23 16.15
CA GLU A 153 1.82 -0.41 17.57
C GLU A 153 0.89 -1.43 18.22
N THR A 154 -0.42 -1.33 17.94
CA THR A 154 -1.42 -2.29 18.42
C THR A 154 -1.10 -3.71 17.96
N ARG A 155 -0.71 -3.89 16.68
CA ARG A 155 -0.37 -5.21 16.13
C ARG A 155 0.90 -5.77 16.74
N LEU A 156 1.91 -4.95 17.02
CA LEU A 156 3.12 -5.36 17.73
C LEU A 156 2.79 -5.83 19.16
N LYS A 157 1.94 -5.09 19.90
CA LYS A 157 1.48 -5.50 21.23
C LYS A 157 0.75 -6.85 21.20
N LYS A 158 -0.08 -7.09 20.19
CA LYS A 158 -0.83 -8.34 20.03
C LYS A 158 0.06 -9.56 19.78
N LEU A 159 1.24 -9.40 19.18
CA LEU A 159 2.22 -10.48 19.11
C LEU A 159 2.53 -11.03 20.51
N ASP A 160 2.65 -10.16 21.50
CA ASP A 160 2.98 -10.54 22.86
C ASP A 160 1.77 -11.05 23.66
N THR A 161 0.59 -10.48 23.43
CA THR A 161 -0.62 -10.68 24.27
C THR A 161 -1.59 -11.72 23.73
N GLU A 162 -1.61 -12.03 22.44
CA GLU A 162 -2.60 -12.94 21.81
C GLU A 162 -2.01 -14.32 21.49
N GLY A 163 -0.84 -14.67 22.04
CA GLY A 163 -0.25 -16.01 21.86
C GLY A 163 0.15 -16.30 20.41
N LEU A 164 0.50 -15.27 19.62
CA LEU A 164 0.99 -15.42 18.26
C LEU A 164 2.46 -15.79 18.24
N ASP A 165 2.90 -16.63 17.31
CA ASP A 165 4.32 -16.95 17.09
C ASP A 165 4.99 -15.86 16.26
N ALA A 166 4.25 -15.26 15.33
CA ALA A 166 4.73 -14.19 14.45
C ALA A 166 3.58 -13.29 13.97
N ILE A 167 3.94 -12.12 13.45
CA ILE A 167 3.05 -11.24 12.67
C ILE A 167 3.72 -10.80 11.39
N ILE A 168 2.91 -10.50 10.36
CA ILE A 168 3.40 -9.95 9.10
C ILE A 168 2.94 -8.50 8.95
N LEU A 169 3.92 -7.59 8.79
CA LEU A 169 3.69 -6.17 8.58
C LEU A 169 4.40 -5.70 7.30
N ALA A 170 4.09 -4.50 6.81
CA ALA A 170 4.87 -3.88 5.73
C ALA A 170 6.15 -3.28 6.30
N ALA A 171 7.30 -3.63 5.74
CA ALA A 171 8.61 -3.16 6.19
C ALA A 171 8.70 -1.64 6.22
N ALA A 172 8.21 -0.95 5.17
CA ALA A 172 8.20 0.50 5.08
C ALA A 172 7.57 1.20 6.29
N GLY A 173 6.51 0.61 6.87
CA GLY A 173 5.86 1.17 8.06
C GLY A 173 6.74 1.09 9.30
N LEU A 174 7.46 -0.01 9.48
CA LEU A 174 8.38 -0.22 10.60
C LEU A 174 9.61 0.68 10.47
N ILE A 175 10.22 0.72 9.28
CA ILE A 175 11.38 1.56 8.98
C ILE A 175 11.07 3.05 9.25
N ARG A 176 9.94 3.55 8.75
CA ARG A 176 9.51 4.95 8.95
C ARG A 176 9.29 5.33 10.40
N LEU A 177 8.86 4.38 11.23
CA LEU A 177 8.68 4.63 12.67
C LEU A 177 9.94 4.34 13.50
N GLY A 178 11.08 3.99 12.86
CA GLY A 178 12.32 3.64 13.56
C GLY A 178 12.25 2.31 14.31
N TRP A 179 11.39 1.38 13.84
CA TRP A 179 11.20 0.05 14.43
C TRP A 179 11.77 -1.07 13.55
N ASP A 180 12.73 -0.73 12.70
CA ASP A 180 13.45 -1.68 11.83
C ASP A 180 14.18 -2.76 12.65
N ASN A 181 14.67 -2.45 13.86
CA ASN A 181 15.25 -3.38 14.79
C ASN A 181 14.27 -4.48 15.30
N ARG A 182 12.96 -4.31 15.08
CA ARG A 182 11.93 -5.32 15.40
C ARG A 182 11.74 -6.32 14.28
N ILE A 183 12.31 -6.08 13.10
CA ILE A 183 12.18 -6.95 11.94
C ILE A 183 13.07 -8.19 12.15
N THR A 184 12.44 -9.37 12.17
CA THR A 184 13.16 -10.64 12.18
C THR A 184 13.70 -10.97 10.79
N GLU A 185 12.87 -10.73 9.76
CA GLU A 185 13.18 -11.07 8.37
C GLU A 185 12.40 -10.19 7.42
N ILE A 186 13.04 -9.74 6.33
CA ILE A 186 12.35 -9.22 5.15
C ILE A 186 11.99 -10.40 4.27
N ILE A 187 10.70 -10.64 4.09
CA ILE A 187 10.22 -11.82 3.34
C ILE A 187 10.45 -11.60 1.84
N SER A 188 11.04 -12.61 1.19
CA SER A 188 11.28 -12.59 -0.26
C SER A 188 9.97 -12.36 -1.04
N PRO A 189 9.97 -11.54 -2.11
CA PRO A 189 8.82 -11.36 -2.98
C PRO A 189 8.41 -12.63 -3.73
N ASP A 190 9.25 -13.65 -3.78
CA ASP A 190 8.92 -14.96 -4.34
C ASP A 190 7.95 -15.74 -3.43
N ILE A 191 7.98 -15.47 -2.11
CA ILE A 191 7.06 -16.03 -1.10
C ILE A 191 5.86 -15.10 -0.92
N LEU A 192 6.10 -13.80 -0.70
CA LEU A 192 5.05 -12.79 -0.50
C LEU A 192 5.22 -11.63 -1.49
N LEU A 193 4.60 -11.74 -2.67
CA LEU A 193 4.54 -10.62 -3.59
C LEU A 193 3.77 -9.46 -2.95
N PRO A 194 4.36 -8.23 -2.91
CA PRO A 194 3.77 -7.07 -2.25
C PRO A 194 2.38 -6.68 -2.75
N ALA A 195 1.67 -5.90 -1.96
CA ALA A 195 0.50 -5.19 -2.44
C ALA A 195 0.90 -4.06 -3.39
N MET A 196 0.05 -3.76 -4.37
CA MET A 196 0.12 -2.56 -5.19
C MET A 196 0.42 -1.33 -4.32
N GLY A 197 1.44 -0.55 -4.67
CA GLY A 197 1.81 0.68 -3.99
C GLY A 197 2.36 0.51 -2.58
N GLN A 198 2.66 -0.70 -2.11
CA GLN A 198 3.25 -0.88 -0.78
C GLN A 198 4.64 -0.22 -0.73
N GLY A 199 4.88 0.58 0.31
CA GLY A 199 6.11 1.37 0.49
C GLY A 199 6.08 2.75 -0.17
N ALA A 200 5.17 3.04 -1.10
CA ALA A 200 5.05 4.33 -1.75
C ALA A 200 4.14 5.30 -0.98
N VAL A 201 4.51 6.59 -1.00
CA VAL A 201 3.73 7.72 -0.49
C VAL A 201 3.29 8.54 -1.68
N GLY A 202 1.97 8.71 -1.84
CA GLY A 202 1.38 9.55 -2.86
C GLY A 202 0.84 10.84 -2.28
N ILE A 203 0.95 11.90 -3.07
CA ILE A 203 0.44 13.22 -2.75
C ILE A 203 -0.71 13.54 -3.71
N GLU A 204 -1.92 13.62 -3.13
CA GLU A 204 -3.15 13.90 -3.85
C GLU A 204 -3.45 15.39 -3.84
N THR A 205 -3.87 15.92 -4.98
CA THR A 205 -4.32 17.30 -5.13
C THR A 205 -5.46 17.41 -6.13
N ARG A 206 -6.02 18.63 -6.28
CA ARG A 206 -7.00 18.94 -7.32
C ARG A 206 -6.34 18.94 -8.70
N LYS A 207 -7.00 18.37 -9.71
CA LYS A 207 -6.50 18.31 -11.10
C LYS A 207 -6.23 19.68 -11.71
N ASN A 208 -6.95 20.71 -11.29
CA ASN A 208 -6.82 22.08 -11.79
C ASN A 208 -5.88 22.94 -10.92
N ASP A 209 -5.19 22.39 -9.97
CA ASP A 209 -4.31 23.11 -9.05
C ASP A 209 -2.85 23.08 -9.56
N VAL A 210 -2.62 23.76 -10.69
CA VAL A 210 -1.33 23.75 -11.39
C VAL A 210 -0.18 24.23 -10.50
N GLU A 211 -0.43 25.25 -9.67
CA GLU A 211 0.60 25.80 -8.78
C GLU A 211 1.11 24.78 -7.77
N ASN A 212 0.20 24.00 -7.15
CA ASN A 212 0.59 22.95 -6.23
C ASN A 212 1.21 21.75 -6.96
N GLN A 213 0.77 21.42 -8.17
CA GLN A 213 1.40 20.36 -8.97
C GLN A 213 2.85 20.71 -9.34
N ILE A 214 3.13 21.96 -9.71
CA ILE A 214 4.50 22.43 -9.97
C ILE A 214 5.36 22.32 -8.69
N LEU A 215 4.83 22.75 -7.54
CA LEU A 215 5.53 22.64 -6.26
C LEU A 215 5.86 21.18 -5.90
N LEU A 216 4.95 20.26 -6.18
CA LEU A 216 5.09 18.83 -5.86
C LEU A 216 6.02 18.10 -6.83
N ALA A 217 6.20 18.61 -8.06
CA ALA A 217 7.07 17.99 -9.05
C ALA A 217 8.54 17.90 -8.59
N ASP A 218 8.99 18.80 -7.72
CA ASP A 218 10.37 18.82 -7.21
C ASP A 218 10.68 17.66 -6.23
N ILE A 219 9.66 16.97 -5.75
CA ILE A 219 9.79 15.81 -4.87
C ILE A 219 9.21 14.51 -5.48
N ASP A 220 8.77 14.56 -6.75
CA ASP A 220 8.29 13.40 -7.47
C ASP A 220 9.45 12.46 -7.84
N ASP A 221 9.24 11.16 -7.71
CA ASP A 221 10.18 10.12 -8.14
C ASP A 221 9.61 9.40 -9.37
N GLU A 222 10.13 9.74 -10.53
CA GLU A 222 9.68 9.24 -11.83
C GLU A 222 9.64 7.70 -11.86
N ASN A 223 10.65 7.04 -11.31
CA ASN A 223 10.73 5.58 -11.32
C ASN A 223 9.63 4.96 -10.45
N THR A 224 9.38 5.52 -9.27
CA THR A 224 8.26 5.07 -8.42
C THR A 224 6.92 5.32 -9.10
N HIS A 225 6.78 6.43 -9.84
CA HIS A 225 5.57 6.75 -10.58
C HIS A 225 5.27 5.70 -11.65
N TYR A 226 6.22 5.38 -12.54
CA TYR A 226 6.06 4.31 -13.53
C TYR A 226 5.77 2.95 -12.91
N ALA A 227 6.45 2.61 -11.81
CA ALA A 227 6.18 1.36 -11.10
C ALA A 227 4.72 1.29 -10.62
N LEU A 228 4.23 2.37 -10.01
CA LEU A 228 2.84 2.48 -9.56
C LEU A 228 1.83 2.43 -10.70
N ASP A 229 2.13 3.06 -11.83
CA ASP A 229 1.27 3.04 -13.00
C ASP A 229 1.05 1.61 -13.51
N ALA A 230 2.12 0.82 -13.59
CA ALA A 230 2.04 -0.60 -13.97
C ALA A 230 1.24 -1.42 -12.95
N GLU A 231 1.56 -1.27 -11.65
CA GLU A 231 0.91 -2.00 -10.57
C GLU A 231 -0.60 -1.66 -10.48
N ARG A 232 -0.96 -0.37 -10.59
CA ARG A 232 -2.34 0.11 -10.55
C ARG A 232 -3.13 -0.33 -11.78
N ALA A 233 -2.51 -0.29 -12.97
CA ALA A 233 -3.14 -0.74 -14.21
C ALA A 233 -3.46 -2.23 -14.15
N LEU A 234 -2.56 -3.07 -13.61
CA LEU A 234 -2.80 -4.49 -13.37
C LEU A 234 -3.99 -4.70 -12.44
N VAL A 235 -4.00 -4.07 -11.26
CA VAL A 235 -5.07 -4.26 -10.27
C VAL A 235 -6.40 -3.71 -10.78
N SER A 236 -6.36 -2.62 -11.56
CA SER A 236 -7.54 -2.06 -12.23
C SER A 236 -8.16 -3.02 -13.24
N GLN A 237 -7.33 -3.67 -14.06
CA GLN A 237 -7.77 -4.63 -15.07
C GLN A 237 -8.39 -5.88 -14.45
N LEU A 238 -7.90 -6.30 -13.29
CA LEU A 238 -8.48 -7.40 -12.51
C LEU A 238 -9.74 -6.99 -11.74
N GLU A 239 -10.24 -5.75 -11.89
CA GLU A 239 -11.34 -5.20 -11.07
C GLU A 239 -11.10 -5.38 -9.56
N GLY A 240 -9.83 -5.43 -9.19
CA GLY A 240 -9.37 -5.71 -7.84
C GLY A 240 -9.54 -4.52 -6.90
N GLY A 241 -9.49 -4.81 -5.63
CA GLY A 241 -9.50 -3.82 -4.54
C GLY A 241 -8.68 -4.33 -3.36
N CYS A 242 -8.70 -3.59 -2.24
CA CYS A 242 -7.93 -3.94 -1.04
C CYS A 242 -8.35 -5.28 -0.40
N ASN A 243 -9.50 -5.83 -0.79
CA ASN A 243 -10.10 -7.04 -0.19
C ASN A 243 -9.93 -8.29 -1.05
N VAL A 244 -9.02 -8.28 -2.01
CA VAL A 244 -8.73 -9.43 -2.88
C VAL A 244 -7.28 -9.87 -2.74
N PRO A 245 -6.97 -11.15 -2.90
CA PRO A 245 -5.62 -11.69 -2.76
C PRO A 245 -4.80 -11.45 -4.02
N ILE A 246 -4.57 -10.18 -4.35
CA ILE A 246 -3.76 -9.73 -5.47
C ILE A 246 -2.43 -9.18 -4.96
N GLY A 247 -1.33 -9.63 -5.56
CA GLY A 247 0.00 -9.05 -5.45
C GLY A 247 0.36 -8.34 -6.76
N ALA A 248 0.98 -7.17 -6.66
CA ALA A 248 1.51 -6.43 -7.80
C ALA A 248 2.76 -5.66 -7.37
N PHE A 249 3.85 -5.89 -8.09
CA PHE A 249 5.12 -5.24 -7.78
C PHE A 249 5.93 -4.99 -9.03
N ALA A 250 6.30 -3.75 -9.27
CA ALA A 250 7.14 -3.35 -10.39
C ALA A 250 8.47 -2.77 -9.91
N THR A 251 9.52 -3.06 -10.67
CA THR A 251 10.88 -2.52 -10.51
C THR A 251 11.36 -1.92 -11.82
N LEU A 252 12.19 -0.89 -11.71
CA LEU A 252 12.83 -0.27 -12.86
C LEU A 252 14.34 -0.51 -12.81
N ASP A 253 14.90 -0.79 -13.98
CA ASP A 253 16.34 -0.79 -14.25
C ASP A 253 16.57 0.02 -15.53
N ALA A 254 17.14 1.20 -15.39
CA ALA A 254 17.23 2.22 -16.43
C ALA A 254 15.86 2.52 -17.07
N ASP A 255 15.68 2.23 -18.36
CA ASP A 255 14.42 2.43 -19.08
C ASP A 255 13.53 1.19 -19.15
N GLN A 256 13.96 0.09 -18.54
CA GLN A 256 13.16 -1.13 -18.48
C GLN A 256 12.37 -1.20 -17.18
N ILE A 257 11.11 -1.63 -17.30
CA ILE A 257 10.24 -1.93 -16.18
C ILE A 257 9.90 -3.41 -16.17
N THR A 258 10.05 -4.06 -15.03
CA THR A 258 9.62 -5.46 -14.81
C THR A 258 8.48 -5.47 -13.80
N LEU A 259 7.32 -5.97 -14.22
CA LEU A 259 6.13 -6.14 -13.40
C LEU A 259 5.92 -7.59 -13.05
N LYS A 260 5.73 -7.89 -11.77
CA LYS A 260 5.28 -9.17 -11.24
C LYS A 260 3.84 -9.03 -10.76
N GLY A 261 2.97 -9.92 -11.20
CA GLY A 261 1.56 -9.98 -10.84
C GLY A 261 1.16 -11.34 -10.30
N LEU A 262 0.22 -11.34 -9.35
CA LEU A 262 -0.27 -12.55 -8.72
C LEU A 262 -1.74 -12.42 -8.34
N VAL A 263 -2.52 -13.48 -8.57
CA VAL A 263 -3.87 -13.70 -8.01
C VAL A 263 -3.91 -15.08 -7.38
N ALA A 264 -4.43 -15.18 -6.15
CA ALA A 264 -4.50 -16.43 -5.41
C ALA A 264 -5.91 -16.72 -4.88
N SER A 265 -6.27 -18.01 -4.72
CA SER A 265 -7.45 -18.42 -3.95
C SER A 265 -7.24 -18.16 -2.45
N LEU A 266 -8.33 -17.96 -1.71
CA LEU A 266 -8.24 -17.67 -0.26
C LEU A 266 -7.59 -18.80 0.54
N ASP A 267 -7.72 -20.04 0.11
CA ASP A 267 -7.10 -21.22 0.72
C ASP A 267 -5.64 -21.46 0.28
N GLY A 268 -5.11 -20.62 -0.62
CA GLY A 268 -3.75 -20.70 -1.13
C GLY A 268 -3.47 -21.87 -2.09
N LYS A 269 -4.48 -22.68 -2.45
CA LYS A 269 -4.25 -23.86 -3.31
C LYS A 269 -4.06 -23.50 -4.77
N THR A 270 -4.73 -22.44 -5.25
CA THR A 270 -4.60 -21.94 -6.61
C THR A 270 -3.87 -20.61 -6.60
N LEU A 271 -2.83 -20.50 -7.45
CA LEU A 271 -2.01 -19.30 -7.53
C LEU A 271 -1.60 -19.07 -8.97
N TYR A 272 -2.08 -17.98 -9.57
CA TYR A 272 -1.68 -17.53 -10.89
C TYR A 272 -0.63 -16.42 -10.74
N LYS A 273 0.58 -16.67 -11.25
CA LYS A 273 1.69 -15.71 -11.26
C LYS A 273 2.11 -15.38 -12.68
N LYS A 274 2.48 -14.12 -12.90
CA LYS A 274 3.04 -13.67 -14.18
C LYS A 274 4.14 -12.64 -13.92
N GLU A 275 5.13 -12.64 -14.81
CA GLU A 275 6.17 -11.63 -14.88
C GLU A 275 6.28 -11.14 -16.32
N MET A 276 6.39 -9.82 -16.49
CA MET A 276 6.55 -9.16 -17.80
C MET A 276 7.57 -8.05 -17.69
N THR A 277 8.36 -7.85 -18.74
CA THR A 277 9.31 -6.75 -18.88
C THR A 277 9.02 -5.97 -20.15
N ASP A 278 9.06 -4.65 -20.08
CA ASP A 278 8.84 -3.72 -21.20
C ASP A 278 9.61 -2.41 -20.95
N ILE A 279 9.55 -1.45 -21.85
CA ILE A 279 10.04 -0.11 -21.62
C ILE A 279 9.10 0.64 -20.66
N LYS A 280 9.66 1.48 -19.79
CA LYS A 280 8.89 2.17 -18.70
C LYS A 280 7.72 3.00 -19.22
N THR A 281 7.81 3.57 -20.43
CA THR A 281 6.71 4.33 -21.06
C THR A 281 5.48 3.48 -21.37
N ASN A 282 5.63 2.15 -21.43
CA ASN A 282 4.54 1.19 -21.64
C ASN A 282 3.94 0.66 -20.32
N ALA A 283 4.31 1.21 -19.16
CA ALA A 283 3.92 0.72 -17.83
C ALA A 283 2.41 0.41 -17.71
N ILE A 284 1.55 1.35 -18.08
CA ILE A 284 0.09 1.20 -18.02
C ILE A 284 -0.40 0.10 -18.98
N ALA A 285 0.09 0.10 -20.22
CA ALA A 285 -0.29 -0.90 -21.22
C ALA A 285 0.14 -2.31 -20.79
N MET A 286 1.35 -2.44 -20.26
CA MET A 286 1.89 -3.69 -19.72
C MET A 286 1.05 -4.20 -18.53
N GLY A 287 0.67 -3.32 -17.60
CA GLY A 287 -0.17 -3.67 -16.45
C GLY A 287 -1.53 -4.23 -16.90
N ARG A 288 -2.21 -3.57 -17.85
CA ARG A 288 -3.48 -4.04 -18.42
C ARG A 288 -3.32 -5.38 -19.13
N LYS A 289 -2.31 -5.52 -19.98
CA LYS A 289 -2.01 -6.77 -20.66
C LYS A 289 -1.78 -7.93 -19.69
N MET A 290 -1.02 -7.71 -18.63
CA MET A 290 -0.81 -8.72 -17.58
C MET A 290 -2.13 -9.10 -16.90
N GLY A 291 -3.02 -8.14 -16.66
CA GLY A 291 -4.36 -8.40 -16.12
C GLY A 291 -5.17 -9.30 -17.02
N ASP A 292 -5.21 -9.03 -18.33
CA ASP A 292 -5.90 -9.87 -19.32
C ASP A 292 -5.33 -11.30 -19.36
N GLU A 293 -4.00 -11.42 -19.29
CA GLU A 293 -3.37 -12.75 -19.29
C GLU A 293 -3.66 -13.54 -18.00
N LEU A 294 -3.70 -12.88 -16.83
CA LEU A 294 -4.10 -13.54 -15.58
C LEU A 294 -5.58 -13.95 -15.59
N ILE A 295 -6.47 -13.12 -16.16
CA ILE A 295 -7.87 -13.47 -16.40
C ILE A 295 -7.97 -14.70 -17.31
N GLY A 296 -7.21 -14.74 -18.41
CA GLY A 296 -7.13 -15.89 -19.30
C GLY A 296 -6.63 -17.18 -18.65
N MET A 297 -5.86 -17.08 -17.54
CA MET A 297 -5.45 -18.22 -16.73
C MET A 297 -6.55 -18.70 -15.76
N GLY A 298 -7.59 -17.92 -15.53
CA GLY A 298 -8.70 -18.24 -14.62
C GLY A 298 -8.78 -17.37 -13.36
N ALA A 299 -8.06 -16.25 -13.30
CA ALA A 299 -8.10 -15.33 -12.16
C ALA A 299 -9.49 -14.74 -11.92
N ASP A 300 -10.30 -14.56 -12.98
CA ASP A 300 -11.69 -14.11 -12.93
C ASP A 300 -12.56 -14.99 -12.02
N ARG A 301 -12.39 -16.31 -12.08
CA ARG A 301 -13.14 -17.26 -11.24
C ARG A 301 -12.83 -17.04 -9.76
N ILE A 302 -11.56 -16.89 -9.41
CA ILE A 302 -11.14 -16.59 -8.03
C ILE A 302 -11.77 -15.27 -7.56
N MET A 303 -11.79 -14.25 -8.42
CA MET A 303 -12.36 -12.95 -8.09
C MET A 303 -13.88 -13.02 -7.87
N GLN A 304 -14.61 -13.78 -8.71
CA GLN A 304 -16.04 -13.99 -8.57
C GLN A 304 -16.39 -14.77 -7.28
N GLU A 305 -15.64 -15.81 -6.95
CA GLU A 305 -15.82 -16.56 -5.71
C GLU A 305 -15.68 -15.65 -4.47
N ILE A 306 -14.70 -14.75 -4.46
CA ILE A 306 -14.49 -13.82 -3.34
C ILE A 306 -15.59 -12.77 -3.23
N GLN A 307 -16.13 -12.29 -4.34
CA GLN A 307 -17.26 -11.34 -4.35
C GLN A 307 -18.57 -11.95 -3.88
N SER A 308 -18.70 -13.28 -3.93
CA SER A 308 -19.90 -14.01 -3.51
C SER A 308 -19.96 -14.34 -2.00
N ILE A 309 -18.88 -14.08 -1.25
CA ILE A 309 -18.73 -14.29 0.20
C ILE A 309 -19.04 -12.99 0.97
#